data_c8c87f3fbcbce3154c272a1c971c54ce
#
_entry.id   c8c87f3fbcbce3154c272a1c971c54ce
#
_cell.length_a   1.000
_cell.length_b   1.000
_cell.length_c   1.000
_cell.angle_alpha   90.00
_cell.angle_beta   90.00
_cell.angle_gamma   90.00
#
_symmetry.space_group_name_H-M   'P 1'
#
loop_
_entity.id
_entity.type
_entity.pdbx_description
1 polymer ?
#
loop_
_entity_poly.entity_id
_entity_poly.type
_entity_poly.pdbx_seq_one_letter_code
_entity_poly.pdbx_strand_id
1 'polypeptide(L)'
;MKKFLLFVIMTVLAITSVACGKKETQKASAGKGEGDRLVTNISSDPYTLDSAIATDSTSGYVIGQLFSSLYTQDSDGKYQNELAEKEEVNADGTEYTIHLKKDIKWSDGSSITANDFEFAWKRLLNPKTGSMNATEMYFIKGAEAYNTGKGEEGQVGIQVVDPQALKVTLEHPVASIKQKLASSLFIPLSKKSIDDNNKLKTDPKELITNGPFTLKEWKHNQAITVQKNKEYYDKKVTLKEIEFRIIPDSKTAYQLFKSKELDLLSGLPQEMIEKEKENKEYKRVAGFSSYIYSFNVEKEPFTNAKVRKAFSLAVDRKFIVEKLYKNNAQEAYAFVPEGAKTQGGRDFRKEKGDYVKFDSAEAKKLLEEGMKEQGWSTLPEVTLKFTTDTQHKKVAEAMQEMFKKNLGVDIKLENKEWKSYIDTYKQSDFQLAYMGWGGSLLDPITKLDLYAGDGPNNYAKWHNKEFDALVKEAKVEQNEDKRFDLLHKAEDIMFDETPLIPIIFPSFSYLQKSSVSGVQFIIGSSPELRYVKIKK
;
A
#
# COMPACT_ATOMS: atom_id res chain seq x y z
N MET A 1 -0.15 75.32 23.19
CA MET A 1 -0.42 73.89 23.56
C MET A 1 0.34 72.88 22.69
N LYS A 2 1.27 73.24 21.83
CA LYS A 2 2.08 72.31 20.98
C LYS A 2 3.50 72.02 21.49
N LYS A 3 3.95 72.63 22.59
CA LYS A 3 5.30 72.45 23.16
C LYS A 3 5.34 71.57 24.42
N PHE A 4 4.20 71.14 24.94
CA PHE A 4 4.12 70.28 26.14
C PHE A 4 4.00 68.79 25.79
N LEU A 5 3.72 68.46 24.52
CA LEU A 5 3.53 67.07 24.07
C LEU A 5 4.85 66.42 23.62
N LEU A 6 5.93 67.23 23.37
CA LEU A 6 7.22 66.66 22.92
C LEU A 6 8.14 66.28 24.09
N PHE A 7 7.84 66.66 25.32
CA PHE A 7 8.68 66.37 26.50
C PHE A 7 8.26 65.05 27.21
N VAL A 8 6.99 64.60 26.99
CA VAL A 8 6.51 63.34 27.57
C VAL A 8 6.90 62.11 26.70
N ILE A 9 7.20 62.30 25.40
CA ILE A 9 7.61 61.21 24.51
C ILE A 9 9.13 60.89 24.66
N MET A 10 9.94 61.84 25.16
CA MET A 10 11.37 61.61 25.38
C MET A 10 11.73 60.97 26.72
N THR A 11 10.80 60.92 27.67
CA THR A 11 11.01 60.31 29.01
C THR A 11 10.57 58.85 29.08
N VAL A 12 9.85 58.34 28.06
CA VAL A 12 9.43 56.92 28.00
C VAL A 12 10.40 56.07 27.21
N LEU A 13 11.36 56.66 26.46
CA LEU A 13 12.40 55.91 25.70
C LEU A 13 13.70 55.62 26.49
N ALA A 14 13.78 56.03 27.77
CA ALA A 14 14.99 55.84 28.57
C ALA A 14 14.88 54.76 29.66
N ILE A 15 13.80 53.97 29.72
CA ILE A 15 13.59 52.93 30.75
C ILE A 15 13.43 51.51 30.12
N THR A 16 13.76 51.31 28.82
CA THR A 16 13.64 49.98 28.23
C THR A 16 15.01 49.36 27.81
N SER A 17 16.09 49.73 28.46
CA SER A 17 17.42 49.21 28.14
C SER A 17 18.14 48.49 29.29
N VAL A 18 17.41 47.92 30.28
CA VAL A 18 18.02 46.94 31.21
C VAL A 18 17.01 45.87 31.54
N ALA A 19 16.79 44.96 30.57
CA ALA A 19 16.32 43.63 30.81
C ALA A 19 16.85 42.72 29.69
N CYS A 20 18.17 42.56 29.65
CA CYS A 20 18.77 41.38 29.06
C CYS A 20 18.48 40.19 29.97
N GLY A 21 17.20 39.78 30.04
CA GLY A 21 16.86 38.44 30.41
C GLY A 21 17.29 37.52 29.25
N LYS A 22 18.27 36.66 29.51
CA LYS A 22 18.58 35.51 28.67
C LYS A 22 17.29 34.87 28.18
N LYS A 23 16.90 35.11 26.93
CA LYS A 23 16.18 34.12 26.17
C LYS A 23 17.12 32.94 26.10
N GLU A 24 16.96 31.99 26.98
CA GLU A 24 17.27 30.63 26.69
C GLU A 24 16.46 30.28 25.43
N THR A 25 17.08 30.48 24.29
CA THR A 25 16.80 29.58 23.17
C THR A 25 16.96 28.20 23.80
N GLN A 26 15.86 27.54 24.11
CA GLN A 26 15.85 26.09 24.14
C GLN A 26 16.36 25.65 22.78
N LYS A 27 17.71 25.59 22.68
CA LYS A 27 18.31 24.59 21.83
C LYS A 27 17.61 23.30 22.27
N ALA A 28 16.71 22.81 21.42
CA ALA A 28 16.34 21.41 21.50
C ALA A 28 17.66 20.69 21.71
N SER A 29 17.86 20.18 22.91
CA SER A 29 19.06 19.45 23.26
C SER A 29 19.07 18.31 22.27
N ALA A 30 19.92 18.44 21.25
CA ALA A 30 20.47 17.30 20.56
C ALA A 30 21.18 16.51 21.66
N GLY A 31 20.41 15.77 22.40
CA GLY A 31 20.91 14.76 23.32
C GLY A 31 21.69 13.81 22.44
N LYS A 32 23.01 13.94 22.51
CA LYS A 32 23.97 12.98 21.97
C LYS A 32 23.80 11.65 22.70
N GLY A 33 22.75 10.94 22.36
CA GLY A 33 22.59 9.49 22.49
C GLY A 33 22.93 8.92 21.12
N GLU A 34 24.20 9.04 20.73
CA GLU A 34 24.68 8.55 19.45
C GLU A 34 24.42 7.04 19.35
N GLY A 35 23.63 6.62 18.38
CA GLY A 35 23.54 5.24 17.93
C GLY A 35 22.27 4.46 18.29
N ASP A 36 21.35 5.01 19.09
CA ASP A 36 20.22 4.26 19.65
C ASP A 36 18.83 4.76 19.19
N ARG A 37 18.76 5.88 18.46
CA ARG A 37 17.53 6.53 18.03
C ARG A 37 17.55 6.79 16.53
N LEU A 38 16.50 6.38 15.83
CA LEU A 38 16.23 6.70 14.43
C LEU A 38 15.23 7.86 14.36
N VAL A 39 15.51 8.86 13.53
CA VAL A 39 14.54 9.92 13.20
C VAL A 39 14.15 9.78 11.73
N THR A 40 12.85 9.59 11.49
CA THR A 40 12.26 9.49 10.15
C THR A 40 11.02 10.38 10.04
N ASN A 41 10.41 10.46 8.87
CA ASN A 41 9.19 11.22 8.66
C ASN A 41 8.02 10.35 8.21
N ILE A 42 6.82 10.83 8.51
CA ILE A 42 5.55 10.44 7.92
C ILE A 42 4.85 11.69 7.40
N SER A 43 4.01 11.54 6.37
CA SER A 43 3.40 12.69 5.68
C SER A 43 2.14 13.23 6.38
N SER A 44 1.54 12.47 7.27
CA SER A 44 0.32 12.86 8.00
C SER A 44 0.30 12.23 9.39
N ASP A 45 -0.50 12.79 10.27
CA ASP A 45 -0.83 12.13 11.54
C ASP A 45 -1.62 10.85 11.25
N PRO A 46 -1.28 9.69 11.84
CA PRO A 46 -2.10 8.49 11.71
C PRO A 46 -3.55 8.77 12.11
N TYR A 47 -4.47 8.29 11.29
CA TYR A 47 -5.89 8.38 11.63
C TYR A 47 -6.19 7.62 12.93
N THR A 48 -5.54 6.48 13.12
CA THR A 48 -5.71 5.60 14.29
C THR A 48 -4.53 4.66 14.46
N LEU A 49 -4.37 4.09 15.65
CA LEU A 49 -3.49 2.94 15.92
C LEU A 49 -4.27 1.62 16.09
N ASP A 50 -5.60 1.66 15.90
CA ASP A 50 -6.47 0.48 15.95
C ASP A 50 -6.52 -0.19 14.56
N SER A 51 -5.93 -1.37 14.45
CA SER A 51 -5.88 -2.14 13.19
C SER A 51 -7.26 -2.50 12.63
N ALA A 52 -8.27 -2.62 13.48
CA ALA A 52 -9.62 -2.94 13.04
C ALA A 52 -10.25 -1.82 12.18
N ILE A 53 -9.84 -0.56 12.40
CA ILE A 53 -10.42 0.60 11.71
C ILE A 53 -9.41 1.41 10.89
N ALA A 54 -8.11 1.05 10.94
CA ALA A 54 -7.07 1.68 10.15
C ALA A 54 -7.23 1.33 8.65
N THR A 55 -7.35 2.36 7.80
CA THR A 55 -7.48 2.20 6.34
C THR A 55 -6.40 2.96 5.56
N ASP A 56 -5.55 3.70 6.26
CA ASP A 56 -4.50 4.51 5.66
C ASP A 56 -3.09 3.92 5.91
N SER A 57 -2.18 4.19 4.99
CA SER A 57 -0.81 3.66 5.02
C SER A 57 0.02 4.21 6.18
N THR A 58 -0.25 5.45 6.63
CA THR A 58 0.48 6.06 7.75
C THR A 58 0.14 5.35 9.06
N SER A 59 -1.16 5.10 9.32
CA SER A 59 -1.61 4.27 10.44
C SER A 59 -0.96 2.89 10.39
N GLY A 60 -1.05 2.21 9.24
CA GLY A 60 -0.46 0.88 9.03
C GLY A 60 1.05 0.84 9.30
N TYR A 61 1.79 1.89 8.91
CA TYR A 61 3.23 1.96 9.13
C TYR A 61 3.60 2.00 10.63
N VAL A 62 2.87 2.80 11.42
CA VAL A 62 3.12 2.87 12.86
C VAL A 62 2.61 1.61 13.58
N ILE A 63 1.44 1.09 13.20
CA ILE A 63 0.88 -0.17 13.75
C ILE A 63 1.88 -1.31 13.55
N GLY A 64 2.53 -1.43 12.38
CA GLY A 64 3.54 -2.44 12.10
C GLY A 64 4.80 -2.38 12.99
N GLN A 65 5.07 -1.24 13.64
CA GLN A 65 6.16 -1.14 14.64
C GLN A 65 5.69 -1.53 16.05
N LEU A 66 4.39 -1.40 16.33
CA LEU A 66 3.81 -1.64 17.66
C LEU A 66 3.30 -3.08 17.84
N PHE A 67 2.95 -3.73 16.74
CA PHE A 67 2.33 -5.06 16.79
C PHE A 67 2.99 -6.04 15.83
N SER A 68 3.01 -7.30 16.21
CA SER A 68 3.40 -8.45 15.39
C SER A 68 2.20 -9.36 15.14
N SER A 69 2.17 -10.00 13.97
CA SER A 69 1.14 -10.95 13.55
C SER A 69 1.66 -12.40 13.66
N LEU A 70 0.87 -13.38 13.18
CA LEU A 70 1.27 -14.80 13.15
C LEU A 70 2.48 -15.02 12.24
N TYR A 71 2.53 -14.31 11.12
CA TYR A 71 3.60 -14.41 10.12
C TYR A 71 4.14 -13.00 9.79
N THR A 72 5.33 -12.95 9.21
CA THR A 72 5.97 -11.73 8.72
C THR A 72 6.58 -11.97 7.35
N GLN A 73 6.84 -10.91 6.60
CA GLN A 73 7.49 -11.00 5.31
C GLN A 73 8.96 -10.55 5.44
N ASP A 74 9.88 -11.29 4.85
CA ASP A 74 11.28 -10.88 4.74
C ASP A 74 11.53 -9.96 3.54
N SER A 75 12.77 -9.46 3.42
CA SER A 75 13.17 -8.58 2.31
C SER A 75 13.07 -9.22 0.92
N ASP A 76 13.05 -10.54 0.85
CA ASP A 76 12.94 -11.29 -0.41
C ASP A 76 11.48 -11.59 -0.79
N GLY A 77 10.53 -11.14 0.05
CA GLY A 77 9.10 -11.34 -0.15
C GLY A 77 8.56 -12.68 0.37
N LYS A 78 9.39 -13.47 1.07
CA LYS A 78 8.97 -14.76 1.63
C LYS A 78 8.31 -14.57 3.00
N TYR A 79 7.27 -15.37 3.25
CA TYR A 79 6.58 -15.36 4.54
C TYR A 79 7.26 -16.29 5.52
N GLN A 80 7.55 -15.75 6.71
CA GLN A 80 8.22 -16.44 7.82
C GLN A 80 7.29 -16.52 9.03
N ASN A 81 7.47 -17.53 9.87
CA ASN A 81 6.77 -17.62 11.13
C ASN A 81 7.21 -16.49 12.08
N GLU A 82 6.26 -15.66 12.53
CA GLU A 82 6.49 -14.58 13.50
C GLU A 82 6.05 -15.04 14.90
N LEU A 83 4.77 -14.94 15.25
CA LEU A 83 4.23 -15.47 16.50
C LEU A 83 3.79 -16.92 16.39
N ALA A 84 3.51 -17.41 15.18
CA ALA A 84 3.30 -18.83 14.93
C ALA A 84 4.61 -19.60 15.08
N GLU A 85 4.54 -20.81 15.68
CA GLU A 85 5.62 -21.80 15.68
C GLU A 85 5.48 -22.77 14.50
N LYS A 86 4.27 -23.31 14.32
CA LYS A 86 3.90 -24.22 13.23
C LYS A 86 2.41 -24.14 12.93
N GLU A 87 2.01 -24.62 11.78
CA GLU A 87 0.61 -24.87 11.46
C GLU A 87 0.39 -26.34 11.06
N GLU A 88 -0.81 -26.85 11.31
CA GLU A 88 -1.33 -28.09 10.81
C GLU A 88 -2.56 -27.79 9.93
N VAL A 89 -2.60 -28.38 8.76
CA VAL A 89 -3.63 -28.10 7.75
C VAL A 89 -4.33 -29.40 7.40
N ASN A 90 -5.67 -29.42 7.34
CA ASN A 90 -6.42 -30.59 6.88
C ASN A 90 -6.20 -30.84 5.37
N ALA A 91 -6.61 -32.02 4.91
CA ALA A 91 -6.41 -32.43 3.51
C ALA A 91 -7.09 -31.49 2.49
N ASP A 92 -8.20 -30.85 2.87
CA ASP A 92 -8.99 -29.98 2.00
C ASP A 92 -8.46 -28.52 1.99
N GLY A 93 -7.46 -28.17 2.82
CA GLY A 93 -6.92 -26.80 2.92
C GLY A 93 -7.91 -25.80 3.53
N THR A 94 -8.95 -26.27 4.26
CA THR A 94 -10.00 -25.42 4.83
C THR A 94 -9.93 -25.28 6.35
N GLU A 95 -9.11 -26.07 7.03
CA GLU A 95 -8.91 -25.97 8.48
C GLU A 95 -7.42 -25.86 8.80
N TYR A 96 -7.08 -24.84 9.54
CA TYR A 96 -5.72 -24.57 10.02
C TYR A 96 -5.70 -24.59 11.54
N THR A 97 -4.83 -25.42 12.14
CA THR A 97 -4.51 -25.32 13.56
C THR A 97 -3.14 -24.69 13.68
N ILE A 98 -3.11 -23.44 14.17
CA ILE A 98 -1.90 -22.64 14.28
C ILE A 98 -1.41 -22.68 15.71
N HIS A 99 -0.22 -23.23 15.92
CA HIS A 99 0.43 -23.29 17.21
C HIS A 99 1.30 -22.05 17.42
N LEU A 100 1.12 -21.38 18.53
CA LEU A 100 1.88 -20.19 18.91
C LEU A 100 3.23 -20.57 19.52
N LYS A 101 4.24 -19.72 19.31
CA LYS A 101 5.53 -19.83 20.02
C LYS A 101 5.30 -19.76 21.52
N LYS A 102 6.10 -20.52 22.27
CA LYS A 102 6.15 -20.42 23.72
C LYS A 102 6.81 -19.09 24.12
N ASP A 103 6.46 -18.61 25.30
CA ASP A 103 7.09 -17.44 25.94
C ASP A 103 6.97 -16.11 25.17
N ILE A 104 5.99 -15.99 24.25
CA ILE A 104 5.63 -14.71 23.66
C ILE A 104 4.80 -13.89 24.65
N LYS A 105 5.15 -12.60 24.76
CA LYS A 105 4.59 -11.72 25.79
C LYS A 105 4.10 -10.40 25.24
N TRP A 106 3.11 -9.89 25.89
CA TRP A 106 2.71 -8.50 25.80
C TRP A 106 3.75 -7.59 26.46
N SER A 107 3.73 -6.29 26.15
CA SER A 107 4.63 -5.29 26.72
C SER A 107 4.45 -5.07 28.23
N ASP A 108 3.34 -5.52 28.81
CA ASP A 108 3.09 -5.54 30.27
C ASP A 108 3.62 -6.81 30.95
N GLY A 109 4.27 -7.72 30.22
CA GLY A 109 4.83 -8.99 30.70
C GLY A 109 3.83 -10.16 30.75
N SER A 110 2.54 -9.91 30.49
CA SER A 110 1.55 -11.01 30.41
C SER A 110 1.75 -11.85 29.14
N SER A 111 1.36 -13.13 29.19
CA SER A 111 1.49 -14.06 28.05
C SER A 111 0.48 -13.72 26.95
N ILE A 112 0.92 -13.86 25.70
CA ILE A 112 0.04 -13.83 24.52
C ILE A 112 -0.50 -15.24 24.31
N THR A 113 -1.80 -15.34 24.07
CA THR A 113 -2.50 -16.61 23.90
C THR A 113 -3.40 -16.59 22.67
N ALA A 114 -3.90 -17.74 22.26
CA ALA A 114 -4.89 -17.87 21.19
C ALA A 114 -6.17 -17.05 21.44
N ASN A 115 -6.53 -16.81 22.72
CA ASN A 115 -7.68 -15.96 23.08
C ASN A 115 -7.51 -14.50 22.61
N ASP A 116 -6.29 -14.01 22.57
CA ASP A 116 -6.01 -12.62 22.15
C ASP A 116 -6.22 -12.44 20.65
N PHE A 117 -5.95 -13.48 19.84
CA PHE A 117 -6.26 -13.52 18.41
C PHE A 117 -7.76 -13.67 18.16
N GLU A 118 -8.41 -14.63 18.83
CA GLU A 118 -9.86 -14.81 18.72
C GLU A 118 -10.60 -13.53 19.06
N PHE A 119 -10.25 -12.88 20.15
CA PHE A 119 -10.83 -11.61 20.56
C PHE A 119 -10.64 -10.51 19.51
N ALA A 120 -9.39 -10.30 19.04
CA ALA A 120 -9.08 -9.26 18.08
C ALA A 120 -9.84 -9.43 16.76
N TRP A 121 -9.87 -10.65 16.24
CA TRP A 121 -10.48 -10.96 14.94
C TRP A 121 -12.01 -10.92 15.00
N LYS A 122 -12.62 -11.46 16.08
CA LYS A 122 -14.07 -11.34 16.29
C LYS A 122 -14.50 -9.91 16.55
N ARG A 123 -13.68 -9.10 17.27
CA ARG A 123 -13.91 -7.66 17.44
C ARG A 123 -13.89 -6.93 16.09
N LEU A 124 -12.95 -7.22 15.21
CA LEU A 124 -12.90 -6.63 13.87
C LEU A 124 -14.16 -6.96 13.07
N LEU A 125 -14.63 -8.21 13.13
CA LEU A 125 -15.84 -8.66 12.45
C LEU A 125 -17.14 -8.15 13.10
N ASN A 126 -17.11 -7.69 14.34
CA ASN A 126 -18.31 -7.26 15.05
C ASN A 126 -18.93 -6.04 14.35
N PRO A 127 -20.22 -6.07 13.97
CA PRO A 127 -20.92 -4.94 13.34
C PRO A 127 -20.77 -3.62 14.11
N LYS A 128 -20.71 -3.68 15.44
CA LYS A 128 -20.57 -2.49 16.31
C LYS A 128 -19.19 -1.83 16.19
N THR A 129 -18.17 -2.54 15.76
CA THR A 129 -16.83 -1.98 15.50
C THR A 129 -16.84 -1.09 14.26
N GLY A 130 -17.74 -1.38 13.29
CA GLY A 130 -17.86 -0.59 12.06
C GLY A 130 -16.60 -0.66 11.16
N SER A 131 -15.89 -1.78 11.21
CA SER A 131 -14.66 -1.97 10.44
C SER A 131 -14.95 -2.03 8.95
N MET A 132 -14.35 -1.13 8.17
CA MET A 132 -14.36 -1.22 6.70
C MET A 132 -13.50 -2.37 6.18
N ASN A 133 -12.60 -2.89 7.02
CA ASN A 133 -11.70 -3.99 6.68
C ASN A 133 -12.30 -5.38 6.92
N ALA A 134 -13.54 -5.47 7.44
CA ALA A 134 -14.15 -6.76 7.79
C ALA A 134 -14.27 -7.71 6.58
N THR A 135 -14.48 -7.17 5.38
CA THR A 135 -14.56 -7.93 4.12
C THR A 135 -13.28 -8.72 3.81
N GLU A 136 -12.12 -8.24 4.29
CA GLU A 136 -10.85 -8.95 4.12
C GLU A 136 -10.78 -10.27 4.91
N MET A 137 -11.72 -10.48 5.84
CA MET A 137 -11.82 -11.70 6.64
C MET A 137 -12.94 -12.64 6.21
N TYR A 138 -13.73 -12.33 5.16
CA TYR A 138 -14.89 -13.14 4.73
C TYR A 138 -14.52 -14.52 4.17
N PHE A 139 -13.24 -14.78 3.95
CA PHE A 139 -12.75 -16.13 3.67
C PHE A 139 -12.82 -17.06 4.90
N ILE A 140 -12.97 -16.52 6.12
CA ILE A 140 -13.18 -17.28 7.35
C ILE A 140 -14.66 -17.67 7.44
N LYS A 141 -14.94 -18.94 7.73
CA LYS A 141 -16.30 -19.49 7.82
C LYS A 141 -17.17 -18.65 8.75
N GLY A 142 -18.36 -18.30 8.27
CA GLY A 142 -19.36 -17.54 9.03
C GLY A 142 -19.01 -16.06 9.28
N ALA A 143 -17.83 -15.58 8.86
CA ALA A 143 -17.40 -14.19 9.11
C ALA A 143 -18.31 -13.16 8.46
N GLU A 144 -18.69 -13.34 7.20
CA GLU A 144 -19.61 -12.46 6.49
C GLU A 144 -20.99 -12.42 7.17
N ALA A 145 -21.53 -13.60 7.51
CA ALA A 145 -22.84 -13.70 8.16
C ALA A 145 -22.85 -12.95 9.50
N TYR A 146 -21.81 -13.11 10.30
CA TYR A 146 -21.68 -12.39 11.58
C TYR A 146 -21.54 -10.89 11.36
N ASN A 147 -20.64 -10.46 10.48
CA ASN A 147 -20.40 -9.04 10.22
C ASN A 147 -21.64 -8.32 9.65
N THR A 148 -22.46 -8.99 8.85
CA THR A 148 -23.69 -8.43 8.26
C THR A 148 -24.93 -8.59 9.15
N GLY A 149 -24.79 -9.13 10.38
CA GLY A 149 -25.89 -9.33 11.33
C GLY A 149 -26.82 -10.48 10.97
N LYS A 150 -26.42 -11.40 10.10
CA LYS A 150 -27.17 -12.59 9.67
C LYS A 150 -26.74 -13.88 10.38
N GLY A 151 -25.69 -13.81 11.19
CA GLY A 151 -25.13 -14.91 11.96
C GLY A 151 -24.67 -14.47 13.33
N GLU A 152 -24.29 -15.43 14.18
CA GLU A 152 -23.83 -15.20 15.54
C GLU A 152 -22.31 -15.34 15.65
N GLU A 153 -21.69 -14.64 16.62
CA GLU A 153 -20.26 -14.68 16.89
C GLU A 153 -19.70 -16.09 17.08
N GLY A 154 -20.47 -16.97 17.74
CA GLY A 154 -20.08 -18.36 17.98
C GLY A 154 -20.02 -19.23 16.73
N GLN A 155 -20.58 -18.77 15.60
CA GLN A 155 -20.56 -19.50 14.31
C GLN A 155 -19.33 -19.13 13.46
N VAL A 156 -18.57 -18.11 13.86
CA VAL A 156 -17.36 -17.70 13.15
C VAL A 156 -16.27 -18.77 13.34
N GLY A 157 -15.66 -19.21 12.26
CA GLY A 157 -14.63 -20.24 12.20
C GLY A 157 -13.29 -19.85 12.85
N ILE A 158 -13.34 -19.21 14.00
CA ILE A 158 -12.17 -18.82 14.82
C ILE A 158 -12.39 -19.41 16.21
N GLN A 159 -11.58 -20.38 16.60
CA GLN A 159 -11.75 -21.15 17.85
C GLN A 159 -10.43 -21.33 18.58
N VAL A 160 -10.43 -21.12 19.88
CA VAL A 160 -9.32 -21.47 20.75
C VAL A 160 -9.40 -22.97 21.06
N VAL A 161 -8.39 -23.74 20.64
CA VAL A 161 -8.25 -25.16 20.98
C VAL A 161 -7.65 -25.29 22.37
N ASP A 162 -6.57 -24.57 22.61
CA ASP A 162 -5.92 -24.38 23.90
C ASP A 162 -5.20 -23.00 23.93
N PRO A 163 -4.66 -22.54 25.05
CA PRO A 163 -4.00 -21.23 25.13
C PRO A 163 -2.88 -20.99 24.10
N GLN A 164 -2.32 -22.04 23.53
CA GLN A 164 -1.23 -21.97 22.54
C GLN A 164 -1.66 -22.41 21.14
N ALA A 165 -2.94 -22.74 20.91
CA ALA A 165 -3.41 -23.24 19.63
C ALA A 165 -4.72 -22.57 19.20
N LEU A 166 -4.69 -21.93 18.04
CA LEU A 166 -5.83 -21.27 17.38
C LEU A 166 -6.25 -22.11 16.16
N LYS A 167 -7.52 -22.52 16.12
CA LYS A 167 -8.10 -23.16 14.94
C LYS A 167 -8.85 -22.13 14.10
N VAL A 168 -8.54 -22.11 12.80
CA VAL A 168 -9.20 -21.25 11.80
C VAL A 168 -9.84 -22.14 10.74
N THR A 169 -11.15 -22.02 10.58
CA THR A 169 -11.93 -22.74 9.54
C THR A 169 -12.32 -21.74 8.45
N LEU A 170 -12.09 -22.11 7.19
CA LEU A 170 -12.32 -21.28 6.02
C LEU A 170 -13.61 -21.69 5.27
N GLU A 171 -14.20 -20.77 4.52
CA GLU A 171 -15.30 -21.06 3.60
C GLU A 171 -14.85 -21.93 2.40
N HIS A 172 -13.62 -21.72 1.97
CA HIS A 172 -12.95 -22.43 0.88
C HIS A 172 -11.43 -22.35 1.07
N PRO A 173 -10.63 -23.23 0.45
CA PRO A 173 -9.18 -23.13 0.50
C PRO A 173 -8.69 -21.78 0.01
N VAL A 174 -7.69 -21.21 0.69
CA VAL A 174 -7.08 -19.92 0.33
C VAL A 174 -5.58 -20.10 0.15
N ALA A 175 -5.11 -20.01 -1.10
CA ALA A 175 -3.70 -20.24 -1.44
C ALA A 175 -2.73 -19.27 -0.73
N SER A 176 -3.16 -18.00 -0.55
CA SER A 176 -2.34 -16.94 0.06
C SER A 176 -2.62 -16.73 1.56
N ILE A 177 -3.04 -17.77 2.29
CA ILE A 177 -3.47 -17.65 3.69
C ILE A 177 -2.37 -17.04 4.59
N LYS A 178 -1.11 -17.47 4.47
CA LYS A 178 0.01 -16.92 5.26
C LYS A 178 0.21 -15.44 4.99
N GLN A 179 0.07 -15.02 3.75
CA GLN A 179 0.14 -13.63 3.34
C GLN A 179 -0.95 -12.79 4.00
N LYS A 180 -2.20 -13.28 3.99
CA LYS A 180 -3.31 -12.63 4.67
C LYS A 180 -3.04 -12.53 6.19
N LEU A 181 -2.67 -13.63 6.82
CA LEU A 181 -2.41 -13.71 8.26
C LEU A 181 -1.12 -12.97 8.70
N ALA A 182 -0.28 -12.52 7.77
CA ALA A 182 0.87 -11.64 8.05
C ALA A 182 0.48 -10.16 8.11
N SER A 183 -0.70 -9.78 7.62
CA SER A 183 -1.11 -8.39 7.60
C SER A 183 -1.47 -7.87 8.99
N SER A 184 -1.43 -6.54 9.17
CA SER A 184 -1.80 -5.87 10.42
C SER A 184 -3.25 -6.05 10.83
N LEU A 185 -4.11 -6.56 9.95
CA LEU A 185 -5.50 -6.89 10.27
C LEU A 185 -5.61 -8.13 11.19
N PHE A 186 -4.61 -9.01 11.14
CA PHE A 186 -4.61 -10.30 11.85
C PHE A 186 -3.68 -10.30 13.08
N ILE A 187 -3.36 -9.11 13.63
CA ILE A 187 -2.66 -9.01 14.91
C ILE A 187 -3.55 -9.43 16.07
N PRO A 188 -2.98 -9.94 17.18
CA PRO A 188 -3.73 -10.10 18.43
C PRO A 188 -3.94 -8.75 19.12
N LEU A 189 -4.92 -8.65 20.01
CA LEU A 189 -5.14 -7.50 20.87
C LEU A 189 -5.33 -7.91 22.33
N SER A 190 -4.68 -7.19 23.23
CA SER A 190 -4.97 -7.31 24.66
C SER A 190 -6.30 -6.65 25.00
N LYS A 191 -7.22 -7.38 25.63
CA LYS A 191 -8.50 -6.82 26.10
C LYS A 191 -8.33 -5.61 27.02
N LYS A 192 -7.22 -5.54 27.77
CA LYS A 192 -6.91 -4.41 28.67
C LYS A 192 -6.70 -3.10 27.92
N SER A 193 -6.28 -3.17 26.63
CA SER A 193 -6.09 -1.99 25.78
C SER A 193 -7.38 -1.49 25.11
N ILE A 194 -8.52 -2.13 25.37
CA ILE A 194 -9.82 -1.72 24.83
C ILE A 194 -10.64 -1.07 25.94
N ASP A 195 -11.26 0.07 25.65
CA ASP A 195 -12.15 0.77 26.57
C ASP A 195 -13.59 0.20 26.54
N ASP A 196 -14.44 0.70 27.43
CA ASP A 196 -15.85 0.28 27.55
C ASP A 196 -16.69 0.61 26.29
N ASN A 197 -16.19 1.50 25.42
CA ASN A 197 -16.81 1.85 24.14
C ASN A 197 -16.23 1.06 22.95
N ASN A 198 -15.52 -0.01 23.23
CA ASN A 198 -14.87 -0.87 22.22
C ASN A 198 -13.79 -0.15 21.39
N LYS A 199 -13.16 0.90 21.92
CA LYS A 199 -12.08 1.65 21.26
C LYS A 199 -10.71 1.28 21.83
N LEU A 200 -9.70 1.27 20.96
CA LEU A 200 -8.33 1.10 21.41
C LEU A 200 -7.88 2.32 22.20
N LYS A 201 -7.35 2.12 23.39
CA LYS A 201 -6.70 3.14 24.20
C LYS A 201 -5.37 3.51 23.57
N THR A 202 -5.11 4.80 23.40
CA THR A 202 -3.90 5.32 22.78
C THR A 202 -2.98 6.07 23.75
N ASP A 203 -3.34 6.11 25.06
CA ASP A 203 -2.39 6.56 26.07
C ASP A 203 -1.21 5.57 26.14
N PRO A 204 0.04 6.05 26.08
CA PRO A 204 1.24 5.18 26.17
C PRO A 204 1.29 4.26 27.41
N LYS A 205 0.61 4.62 28.49
CA LYS A 205 0.56 3.81 29.72
C LYS A 205 -0.49 2.71 29.67
N GLU A 206 -1.48 2.82 28.78
CA GLU A 206 -2.62 1.91 28.68
C GLU A 206 -2.55 1.04 27.42
N LEU A 207 -1.84 1.50 26.37
CA LEU A 207 -1.67 0.74 25.14
C LEU A 207 -0.66 -0.40 25.35
N ILE A 208 -1.16 -1.60 25.38
CA ILE A 208 -0.35 -2.83 25.51
C ILE A 208 -0.11 -3.37 24.11
N THR A 209 1.15 -3.54 23.73
CA THR A 209 1.59 -3.96 22.40
C THR A 209 2.40 -5.25 22.46
N ASN A 210 2.57 -5.91 21.32
CA ASN A 210 3.34 -7.16 21.23
C ASN A 210 4.45 -7.11 20.16
N GLY A 211 4.62 -5.96 19.52
CA GLY A 211 5.64 -5.76 18.50
C GLY A 211 7.00 -5.38 19.07
N PRO A 212 7.97 -5.06 18.17
CA PRO A 212 9.33 -4.70 18.55
C PRO A 212 9.43 -3.43 19.37
N PHE A 213 8.42 -2.55 19.28
CA PHE A 213 8.37 -1.29 20.00
C PHE A 213 7.03 -1.11 20.74
N THR A 214 7.04 -0.20 21.72
CA THR A 214 5.85 0.30 22.44
C THR A 214 5.69 1.78 22.18
N LEU A 215 4.46 2.29 22.26
CA LEU A 215 4.20 3.72 22.17
C LEU A 215 4.84 4.44 23.38
N LYS A 216 5.66 5.44 23.13
CA LYS A 216 6.27 6.29 24.15
C LYS A 216 5.54 7.63 24.27
N GLU A 217 5.22 8.24 23.12
CA GLU A 217 4.55 9.53 23.05
C GLU A 217 3.88 9.70 21.69
N TRP A 218 2.69 10.32 21.68
CA TRP A 218 2.02 10.76 20.46
C TRP A 218 1.60 12.22 20.61
N LYS A 219 2.37 13.10 19.97
CA LYS A 219 2.05 14.51 19.83
C LYS A 219 1.39 14.73 18.47
N HIS A 220 0.07 14.82 18.48
CA HIS A 220 -0.70 15.00 17.25
C HIS A 220 -0.19 16.16 16.40
N ASN A 221 -0.08 15.94 15.08
CA ASN A 221 0.44 16.87 14.08
C ASN A 221 1.92 17.29 14.28
N GLN A 222 2.67 16.61 15.15
CA GLN A 222 4.09 16.88 15.39
C GLN A 222 4.94 15.62 15.24
N ALA A 223 4.78 14.64 16.11
CA ALA A 223 5.57 13.42 16.08
C ALA A 223 4.92 12.28 16.87
N ILE A 224 5.25 11.05 16.45
CA ILE A 224 5.05 9.83 17.24
C ILE A 224 6.42 9.29 17.60
N THR A 225 6.60 8.96 18.87
CA THR A 225 7.81 8.32 19.35
C THR A 225 7.46 6.93 19.88
N VAL A 226 8.16 5.94 19.38
CA VAL A 226 8.08 4.57 19.87
C VAL A 226 9.42 4.17 20.49
N GLN A 227 9.38 3.34 21.54
CA GLN A 227 10.56 2.86 22.26
C GLN A 227 10.64 1.34 22.22
N LYS A 228 11.85 0.78 22.36
CA LYS A 228 12.07 -0.66 22.35
C LYS A 228 11.17 -1.37 23.37
N ASN A 229 10.45 -2.38 22.91
CA ASN A 229 9.74 -3.32 23.77
C ASN A 229 10.72 -4.30 24.44
N LYS A 230 10.84 -4.25 25.76
CA LYS A 230 11.76 -5.10 26.52
C LYS A 230 11.32 -6.57 26.56
N GLU A 231 10.01 -6.80 26.45
CA GLU A 231 9.39 -8.13 26.48
C GLU A 231 9.33 -8.79 25.09
N TYR A 232 9.72 -8.05 24.01
CA TYR A 232 9.71 -8.61 22.67
C TYR A 232 10.62 -9.84 22.54
N TYR A 233 10.10 -10.88 21.94
CA TYR A 233 10.77 -12.19 21.89
C TYR A 233 12.07 -12.17 21.07
N ASP A 234 12.15 -11.38 19.98
CA ASP A 234 13.34 -11.32 19.13
C ASP A 234 14.38 -10.33 19.69
N LYS A 235 15.43 -10.91 20.28
CA LYS A 235 16.53 -10.15 20.90
C LYS A 235 17.48 -9.48 19.88
N LYS A 236 17.29 -9.70 18.55
CA LYS A 236 18.05 -9.00 17.49
C LYS A 236 17.65 -7.54 17.36
N VAL A 237 16.47 -7.15 17.85
CA VAL A 237 16.06 -5.75 17.93
C VAL A 237 16.96 -5.00 18.90
N THR A 238 17.77 -4.06 18.39
CA THR A 238 18.75 -3.32 19.21
C THR A 238 18.43 -1.83 19.31
N LEU A 239 17.74 -1.26 18.34
CA LEU A 239 17.34 0.14 18.31
C LEU A 239 16.48 0.47 19.54
N LYS A 240 16.77 1.58 20.23
CA LYS A 240 16.07 1.93 21.47
C LYS A 240 14.84 2.78 21.22
N GLU A 241 14.85 3.61 20.16
CA GLU A 241 13.79 4.58 19.90
C GLU A 241 13.67 4.89 18.41
N ILE A 242 12.43 5.11 17.95
CA ILE A 242 12.12 5.67 16.63
C ILE A 242 11.24 6.90 16.85
N GLU A 243 11.61 8.02 16.23
CA GLU A 243 10.77 9.20 16.13
C GLU A 243 10.26 9.34 14.70
N PHE A 244 8.96 9.28 14.53
CA PHE A 244 8.25 9.59 13.30
C PHE A 244 7.79 11.04 13.34
N ARG A 245 8.51 11.96 12.68
CA ARG A 245 8.10 13.36 12.56
C ARG A 245 6.99 13.49 11.51
N ILE A 246 5.94 14.19 11.85
CA ILE A 246 4.82 14.46 10.94
C ILE A 246 5.18 15.69 10.10
N ILE A 247 5.53 15.46 8.82
CA ILE A 247 5.99 16.49 7.90
C ILE A 247 5.23 16.35 6.58
N PRO A 248 4.11 17.09 6.40
CA PRO A 248 3.28 16.97 5.20
C PRO A 248 3.97 17.42 3.91
N ASP A 249 4.82 18.43 3.98
CA ASP A 249 5.53 18.95 2.81
C ASP A 249 6.84 18.18 2.56
N SER A 250 6.91 17.48 1.44
CA SER A 250 8.05 16.63 1.09
C SER A 250 9.35 17.43 0.85
N LYS A 251 9.26 18.70 0.42
CA LYS A 251 10.45 19.56 0.25
C LYS A 251 11.05 19.93 1.60
N THR A 252 10.19 20.25 2.57
CA THR A 252 10.60 20.49 3.97
C THR A 252 11.27 19.24 4.55
N ALA A 253 10.66 18.06 4.37
CA ALA A 253 11.27 16.80 4.81
C ALA A 253 12.63 16.54 4.16
N TYR A 254 12.76 16.81 2.85
CA TYR A 254 14.05 16.73 2.15
C TYR A 254 15.10 17.67 2.73
N GLN A 255 14.75 18.93 3.04
CA GLN A 255 15.68 19.89 3.65
C GLN A 255 16.14 19.41 5.04
N LEU A 256 15.24 18.88 5.86
CA LEU A 256 15.56 18.30 7.17
C LEU A 256 16.48 17.08 7.06
N PHE A 257 16.34 16.26 6.02
CA PHE A 257 17.31 15.19 5.76
C PHE A 257 18.69 15.76 5.38
N LYS A 258 18.75 16.77 4.51
CA LYS A 258 20.02 17.42 4.09
C LYS A 258 20.69 18.15 5.26
N SER A 259 19.94 18.73 6.20
CA SER A 259 20.45 19.35 7.45
C SER A 259 20.81 18.31 8.53
N LYS A 260 20.65 17.02 8.24
CA LYS A 260 20.94 15.88 9.14
C LYS A 260 19.98 15.74 10.33
N GLU A 261 18.82 16.34 10.25
CA GLU A 261 17.75 16.21 11.26
C GLU A 261 16.87 14.98 11.08
N LEU A 262 16.86 14.38 9.87
CA LEU A 262 16.27 13.06 9.60
C LEU A 262 17.39 12.07 9.24
N ASP A 263 17.25 10.83 9.66
CA ASP A 263 18.16 9.71 9.35
C ASP A 263 17.66 8.88 8.17
N LEU A 264 16.35 8.82 8.00
CA LEU A 264 15.65 8.19 6.90
C LEU A 264 14.58 9.16 6.39
N LEU A 265 14.61 9.49 5.11
CA LEU A 265 13.57 10.28 4.45
C LEU A 265 12.65 9.32 3.67
N SER A 266 11.36 9.37 3.96
CA SER A 266 10.31 8.73 3.19
C SER A 266 9.60 9.76 2.30
N GLY A 267 9.41 9.45 1.02
CA GLY A 267 8.73 10.36 0.09
C GLY A 267 9.62 11.49 -0.44
N LEU A 268 10.71 11.13 -1.14
CA LEU A 268 11.57 12.13 -1.83
C LEU A 268 10.74 12.94 -2.84
N PRO A 269 10.85 14.30 -2.85
CA PRO A 269 10.17 15.13 -3.85
C PRO A 269 10.56 14.71 -5.28
N GLN A 270 9.58 14.62 -6.17
CA GLN A 270 9.79 14.12 -7.54
C GLN A 270 10.86 14.92 -8.29
N GLU A 271 10.92 16.23 -8.12
CA GLU A 271 11.94 17.11 -8.74
C GLU A 271 13.36 16.87 -8.22
N MET A 272 13.52 16.21 -7.06
CA MET A 272 14.82 15.89 -6.48
C MET A 272 15.37 14.52 -6.91
N ILE A 273 14.53 13.67 -7.54
CA ILE A 273 14.91 12.30 -7.89
C ILE A 273 16.10 12.28 -8.86
N GLU A 274 16.05 13.10 -9.93
CA GLU A 274 17.15 13.18 -10.89
C GLU A 274 18.47 13.62 -10.25
N LYS A 275 18.41 14.47 -9.23
CA LYS A 275 19.58 14.92 -8.48
C LYS A 275 20.15 13.87 -7.54
N GLU A 276 19.26 13.07 -6.95
CA GLU A 276 19.65 12.11 -5.90
C GLU A 276 19.82 10.68 -6.41
N LYS A 277 19.39 10.33 -7.64
CA LYS A 277 19.44 8.95 -8.15
C LYS A 277 20.82 8.29 -8.15
N GLU A 278 21.89 9.09 -8.28
CA GLU A 278 23.28 8.61 -8.21
C GLU A 278 23.87 8.69 -6.78
N ASN A 279 23.09 9.22 -5.82
CA ASN A 279 23.51 9.28 -4.43
C ASN A 279 23.43 7.87 -3.81
N LYS A 280 24.51 7.44 -3.13
CA LYS A 280 24.55 6.13 -2.43
C LYS A 280 23.47 5.99 -1.36
N GLU A 281 22.95 7.09 -0.84
CA GLU A 281 21.87 7.15 0.14
C GLU A 281 20.49 6.99 -0.49
N TYR A 282 20.37 7.14 -1.82
CA TYR A 282 19.11 6.96 -2.54
C TYR A 282 18.72 5.50 -2.63
N LYS A 283 17.45 5.22 -2.34
CA LYS A 283 16.82 3.90 -2.47
C LYS A 283 15.50 4.06 -3.23
N ARG A 284 15.33 3.29 -4.28
CA ARG A 284 14.06 3.13 -4.99
C ARG A 284 13.49 1.75 -4.72
N VAL A 285 12.24 1.70 -4.28
CA VAL A 285 11.52 0.46 -3.96
C VAL A 285 10.31 0.37 -4.87
N ALA A 286 10.13 -0.74 -5.53
CA ALA A 286 8.97 -0.96 -6.38
C ALA A 286 7.69 -1.02 -5.54
N GLY A 287 6.62 -0.40 -6.05
CA GLY A 287 5.28 -0.60 -5.51
C GLY A 287 4.61 -1.80 -6.18
N PHE A 288 3.77 -2.53 -5.45
CA PHE A 288 2.92 -3.57 -6.03
C PHE A 288 1.58 -2.98 -6.49
N SER A 289 1.68 -1.93 -7.31
CA SER A 289 0.55 -1.19 -7.87
C SER A 289 0.71 -1.07 -9.38
N SER A 290 -0.41 -0.98 -10.10
CA SER A 290 -0.44 -0.83 -11.55
C SER A 290 -1.31 0.37 -11.92
N TYR A 291 -0.73 1.35 -12.62
CA TYR A 291 -1.48 2.46 -13.17
C TYR A 291 -1.79 2.17 -14.63
N ILE A 292 -3.07 2.19 -14.95
CA ILE A 292 -3.61 1.72 -16.22
C ILE A 292 -4.64 2.69 -16.78
N TYR A 293 -4.99 2.49 -18.03
CA TYR A 293 -6.27 2.95 -18.58
C TYR A 293 -7.12 1.75 -18.98
N SER A 294 -8.32 1.63 -18.40
CA SER A 294 -9.28 0.59 -18.74
C SER A 294 -10.10 1.01 -19.95
N PHE A 295 -10.31 0.08 -20.87
CA PHE A 295 -11.34 0.21 -21.88
C PHE A 295 -12.69 -0.24 -21.34
N ASN A 296 -13.78 0.41 -21.71
CA ASN A 296 -15.10 -0.20 -21.65
C ASN A 296 -15.35 -0.93 -22.98
N VAL A 297 -15.30 -2.27 -22.95
CA VAL A 297 -15.37 -3.07 -24.18
C VAL A 297 -16.75 -3.13 -24.81
N GLU A 298 -17.78 -2.61 -24.15
CA GLU A 298 -19.14 -2.48 -24.67
C GLU A 298 -19.37 -1.13 -25.39
N LYS A 299 -18.42 -0.20 -25.31
CA LYS A 299 -18.53 1.14 -25.94
C LYS A 299 -17.63 1.25 -27.17
N GLU A 300 -18.21 1.67 -28.30
CA GLU A 300 -17.43 1.99 -29.49
C GLU A 300 -16.40 3.11 -29.21
N PRO A 301 -15.20 3.06 -29.81
CA PRO A 301 -14.75 2.04 -30.77
C PRO A 301 -14.09 0.81 -30.09
N PHE A 302 -14.13 0.71 -28.77
CA PHE A 302 -13.40 -0.31 -28.00
C PHE A 302 -14.13 -1.66 -27.90
N THR A 303 -15.22 -1.86 -28.63
CA THR A 303 -15.82 -3.19 -28.85
C THR A 303 -14.89 -4.11 -29.65
N ASN A 304 -14.02 -3.56 -30.50
CA ASN A 304 -13.07 -4.34 -31.31
C ASN A 304 -11.71 -4.46 -30.63
N ALA A 305 -11.23 -5.70 -30.43
CA ALA A 305 -9.96 -5.98 -29.73
C ALA A 305 -8.73 -5.44 -30.48
N LYS A 306 -8.73 -5.42 -31.82
CA LYS A 306 -7.61 -4.85 -32.61
C LYS A 306 -7.50 -3.35 -32.39
N VAL A 307 -8.62 -2.63 -32.29
CA VAL A 307 -8.63 -1.20 -31.94
C VAL A 307 -8.06 -0.99 -30.53
N ARG A 308 -8.44 -1.78 -29.53
CA ARG A 308 -7.87 -1.69 -28.18
C ARG A 308 -6.35 -1.95 -28.20
N LYS A 309 -5.91 -3.00 -28.92
CA LYS A 309 -4.49 -3.32 -29.07
C LYS A 309 -3.71 -2.21 -29.77
N ALA A 310 -4.28 -1.60 -30.81
CA ALA A 310 -3.71 -0.45 -31.49
C ALA A 310 -3.45 0.74 -30.55
N PHE A 311 -4.45 1.10 -29.73
CA PHE A 311 -4.30 2.15 -28.72
C PHE A 311 -3.21 1.80 -27.69
N SER A 312 -3.13 0.54 -27.24
CA SER A 312 -2.10 0.11 -26.30
C SER A 312 -0.69 0.18 -26.87
N LEU A 313 -0.47 -0.26 -28.13
CA LEU A 313 0.82 -0.21 -28.81
C LEU A 313 1.26 1.21 -29.18
N ALA A 314 0.33 2.17 -29.29
CA ALA A 314 0.62 3.56 -29.60
C ALA A 314 1.23 4.36 -28.44
N VAL A 315 1.23 3.82 -27.21
CA VAL A 315 1.71 4.51 -26.01
C VAL A 315 3.19 4.27 -25.77
N ASP A 316 3.99 5.34 -25.80
CA ASP A 316 5.42 5.34 -25.42
C ASP A 316 5.56 5.49 -23.90
N ARG A 317 5.64 4.36 -23.22
CA ARG A 317 5.76 4.27 -21.76
C ARG A 317 7.08 4.81 -21.26
N LYS A 318 8.16 4.63 -22.05
CA LYS A 318 9.48 5.16 -21.74
C LYS A 318 9.45 6.68 -21.64
N PHE A 319 8.82 7.36 -22.60
CA PHE A 319 8.62 8.81 -22.54
C PHE A 319 7.87 9.22 -21.26
N ILE A 320 6.78 8.51 -20.92
CA ILE A 320 5.98 8.80 -19.72
C ILE A 320 6.85 8.68 -18.47
N VAL A 321 7.59 7.57 -18.30
CA VAL A 321 8.45 7.34 -17.13
C VAL A 321 9.58 8.36 -17.04
N GLU A 322 10.33 8.57 -18.12
CA GLU A 322 11.49 9.46 -18.12
C GLU A 322 11.10 10.94 -17.99
N LYS A 323 10.09 11.38 -18.73
CA LYS A 323 9.77 12.82 -18.82
C LYS A 323 8.72 13.28 -17.82
N LEU A 324 7.72 12.44 -17.51
CA LEU A 324 6.61 12.83 -16.64
C LEU A 324 6.80 12.33 -15.20
N TYR A 325 7.31 11.11 -15.02
CA TYR A 325 7.56 10.56 -13.67
C TYR A 325 9.01 10.73 -13.19
N LYS A 326 9.90 11.30 -14.02
CA LYS A 326 11.32 11.55 -13.65
C LYS A 326 12.00 10.29 -13.10
N ASN A 327 11.74 9.14 -13.72
CA ASN A 327 12.24 7.82 -13.32
C ASN A 327 11.80 7.33 -11.92
N ASN A 328 10.75 7.94 -11.32
CA ASN A 328 10.14 7.43 -10.08
C ASN A 328 9.01 6.42 -10.34
N ALA A 329 9.11 5.70 -11.42
CA ALA A 329 8.21 4.61 -11.80
C ALA A 329 8.97 3.64 -12.68
N GLN A 330 8.40 2.46 -12.89
CA GLN A 330 8.84 1.52 -13.93
C GLN A 330 7.82 1.54 -15.07
N GLU A 331 8.28 1.33 -16.27
CA GLU A 331 7.42 1.13 -17.44
C GLU A 331 6.59 -0.14 -17.23
N ALA A 332 5.27 -0.06 -17.42
CA ALA A 332 4.41 -1.24 -17.30
C ALA A 332 4.08 -1.80 -18.68
N TYR A 333 4.62 -2.95 -18.99
CA TYR A 333 4.36 -3.70 -20.21
C TYR A 333 3.47 -4.93 -19.95
N ALA A 334 2.92 -5.02 -18.74
CA ALA A 334 2.05 -6.06 -18.23
C ALA A 334 1.12 -5.48 -17.17
N PHE A 335 0.17 -6.28 -16.65
CA PHE A 335 -0.73 -5.81 -15.60
C PHE A 335 -0.20 -6.13 -14.20
N VAL A 336 0.36 -7.33 -14.00
CA VAL A 336 0.94 -7.73 -12.71
C VAL A 336 2.36 -7.22 -12.60
N PRO A 337 2.74 -6.42 -11.55
CA PRO A 337 4.10 -5.96 -11.32
C PRO A 337 5.05 -7.09 -10.88
N GLU A 338 6.36 -6.80 -10.83
CA GLU A 338 7.35 -7.64 -10.14
C GLU A 338 7.09 -7.70 -8.63
N GLY A 339 7.54 -8.79 -7.99
CA GLY A 339 7.53 -8.95 -6.53
C GLY A 339 6.59 -10.03 -6.01
N ALA A 340 5.63 -10.51 -6.82
CA ALA A 340 4.87 -11.70 -6.49
C ALA A 340 5.73 -12.94 -6.70
N LYS A 341 6.06 -13.65 -5.60
CA LYS A 341 6.95 -14.81 -5.63
C LYS A 341 6.32 -16.03 -4.95
N THR A 342 6.61 -17.22 -5.49
CA THR A 342 6.35 -18.48 -4.77
C THR A 342 7.37 -18.69 -3.65
N GLN A 343 7.09 -19.59 -2.72
CA GLN A 343 8.06 -20.01 -1.69
C GLN A 343 9.33 -20.62 -2.33
N GLY A 344 9.21 -21.24 -3.51
CA GLY A 344 10.33 -21.71 -4.33
C GLY A 344 11.18 -20.61 -4.95
N GLY A 345 10.72 -19.35 -4.88
CA GLY A 345 11.45 -18.17 -5.38
C GLY A 345 11.17 -17.82 -6.85
N ARG A 346 10.20 -18.48 -7.52
CA ARG A 346 9.72 -18.06 -8.84
C ARG A 346 9.11 -16.66 -8.71
N ASP A 347 9.46 -15.74 -9.61
CA ASP A 347 8.87 -14.40 -9.67
C ASP A 347 7.94 -14.33 -10.89
N PHE A 348 6.67 -14.06 -10.63
CA PHE A 348 5.61 -14.09 -11.63
C PHE A 348 5.93 -13.23 -12.87
N ARG A 349 6.35 -11.97 -12.68
CA ARG A 349 6.62 -11.09 -13.81
C ARG A 349 7.90 -11.45 -14.54
N LYS A 350 8.95 -11.85 -13.82
CA LYS A 350 10.26 -12.17 -14.45
C LYS A 350 10.21 -13.42 -15.33
N GLU A 351 9.33 -14.37 -15.01
CA GLU A 351 9.17 -15.58 -15.84
C GLU A 351 8.53 -15.30 -17.19
N LYS A 352 7.51 -14.45 -17.20
CA LYS A 352 6.73 -14.20 -18.41
C LYS A 352 7.24 -13.00 -19.22
N GLY A 353 7.80 -11.98 -18.55
CA GLY A 353 8.29 -10.76 -19.20
C GLY A 353 7.17 -9.84 -19.68
N ASP A 354 7.42 -9.15 -20.78
CA ASP A 354 6.57 -8.09 -21.33
C ASP A 354 5.53 -8.64 -22.31
N TYR A 355 4.28 -8.16 -22.21
CA TYR A 355 3.19 -8.48 -23.14
C TYR A 355 3.01 -7.44 -24.25
N VAL A 356 3.28 -6.18 -23.96
CA VAL A 356 3.09 -5.08 -24.90
C VAL A 356 4.41 -4.36 -25.14
N LYS A 357 4.57 -3.78 -26.34
CA LYS A 357 5.71 -2.92 -26.70
C LYS A 357 5.17 -1.69 -27.38
N PHE A 358 5.91 -0.59 -27.31
CA PHE A 358 5.62 0.56 -28.14
C PHE A 358 5.95 0.23 -29.60
N ASP A 359 4.94 0.23 -30.47
CA ASP A 359 5.09 0.00 -31.92
C ASP A 359 4.02 0.78 -32.70
N SER A 360 4.38 1.96 -33.16
CA SER A 360 3.45 2.84 -33.86
C SER A 360 3.05 2.33 -35.24
N ALA A 361 3.90 1.51 -35.89
CA ALA A 361 3.61 0.97 -37.21
C ALA A 361 2.57 -0.15 -37.10
N GLU A 362 2.78 -1.10 -36.21
CA GLU A 362 1.80 -2.18 -35.97
C GLU A 362 0.50 -1.61 -35.36
N ALA A 363 0.59 -0.61 -34.48
CA ALA A 363 -0.56 0.08 -33.93
C ALA A 363 -1.48 0.66 -35.03
N LYS A 364 -0.90 1.35 -36.01
CA LYS A 364 -1.64 1.92 -37.14
C LYS A 364 -2.29 0.84 -38.01
N LYS A 365 -1.55 -0.21 -38.31
CA LYS A 365 -2.07 -1.36 -39.08
C LYS A 365 -3.26 -2.03 -38.38
N LEU A 366 -3.15 -2.32 -37.07
CA LEU A 366 -4.24 -2.93 -36.28
C LEU A 366 -5.46 -2.00 -36.20
N LEU A 367 -5.27 -0.68 -36.11
CA LEU A 367 -6.37 0.27 -36.15
C LEU A 367 -7.11 0.19 -37.49
N GLU A 368 -6.39 0.21 -38.62
CA GLU A 368 -6.97 0.10 -39.96
C GLU A 368 -7.73 -1.22 -40.16
N GLU A 369 -7.15 -2.35 -39.68
CA GLU A 369 -7.81 -3.65 -39.71
C GLU A 369 -9.09 -3.65 -38.85
N GLY A 370 -9.04 -3.16 -37.61
CA GLY A 370 -10.19 -3.10 -36.72
C GLY A 370 -11.30 -2.21 -37.25
N MET A 371 -10.95 -1.05 -37.82
CA MET A 371 -11.94 -0.19 -38.50
C MET A 371 -12.61 -0.88 -39.69
N LYS A 372 -11.83 -1.60 -40.49
CA LYS A 372 -12.34 -2.38 -41.62
C LYS A 372 -13.30 -3.49 -41.18
N GLU A 373 -12.97 -4.21 -40.12
CA GLU A 373 -13.84 -5.25 -39.53
C GLU A 373 -15.20 -4.70 -39.09
N GLN A 374 -15.21 -3.46 -38.58
CA GLN A 374 -16.42 -2.80 -38.10
C GLN A 374 -17.15 -1.98 -39.20
N GLY A 375 -16.57 -1.90 -40.40
CA GLY A 375 -17.12 -1.10 -41.51
C GLY A 375 -17.04 0.40 -41.25
N TRP A 376 -16.15 0.86 -40.36
CA TRP A 376 -15.99 2.30 -40.08
C TRP A 376 -15.10 2.97 -41.12
N SER A 377 -15.65 3.99 -41.78
CA SER A 377 -14.85 4.88 -42.65
C SER A 377 -14.05 5.91 -41.83
N THR A 378 -14.54 6.25 -40.65
CA THR A 378 -13.89 7.11 -39.65
C THR A 378 -14.05 6.44 -38.28
N LEU A 379 -13.02 6.56 -37.43
CA LEU A 379 -13.12 6.05 -36.08
C LEU A 379 -14.18 6.84 -35.28
N PRO A 380 -15.08 6.18 -34.54
CA PRO A 380 -15.96 6.86 -33.60
C PRO A 380 -15.18 7.73 -32.61
N GLU A 381 -15.81 8.83 -32.17
CA GLU A 381 -15.20 9.75 -31.22
C GLU A 381 -14.81 9.05 -29.91
N VAL A 382 -13.60 9.34 -29.44
CA VAL A 382 -13.04 8.76 -28.22
C VAL A 382 -12.88 9.83 -27.15
N THR A 383 -13.39 9.55 -25.95
CA THR A 383 -13.15 10.36 -24.75
C THR A 383 -12.32 9.58 -23.74
N LEU A 384 -11.21 10.15 -23.30
CA LEU A 384 -10.37 9.66 -22.22
C LEU A 384 -10.73 10.40 -20.93
N LYS A 385 -11.18 9.66 -19.90
CA LYS A 385 -11.53 10.21 -18.60
C LYS A 385 -10.41 10.00 -17.57
N PHE A 386 -10.14 11.03 -16.74
CA PHE A 386 -9.11 11.00 -15.71
C PHE A 386 -9.47 11.90 -14.52
N THR A 387 -8.70 11.85 -13.44
CA THR A 387 -8.93 12.66 -12.24
C THR A 387 -8.32 14.07 -12.38
N THR A 388 -8.80 15.03 -11.60
CA THR A 388 -8.28 16.43 -11.60
C THR A 388 -6.86 16.54 -11.02
N ASP A 389 -6.14 15.44 -10.82
CA ASP A 389 -4.75 15.42 -10.41
C ASP A 389 -3.80 15.94 -11.50
N THR A 390 -2.81 16.76 -11.11
CA THR A 390 -1.87 17.39 -12.04
C THR A 390 -1.02 16.37 -12.81
N GLN A 391 -0.62 15.26 -12.17
CA GLN A 391 0.19 14.23 -12.81
C GLN A 391 -0.66 13.41 -13.79
N HIS A 392 -1.89 13.07 -13.41
CA HIS A 392 -2.82 12.36 -14.28
C HIS A 392 -3.17 13.20 -15.52
N LYS A 393 -3.33 14.52 -15.35
CA LYS A 393 -3.54 15.45 -16.48
C LYS A 393 -2.37 15.42 -17.47
N LYS A 394 -1.12 15.52 -16.98
CA LYS A 394 0.07 15.46 -17.85
C LYS A 394 0.16 14.16 -18.63
N VAL A 395 -0.17 13.02 -17.99
CA VAL A 395 -0.17 11.73 -18.67
C VAL A 395 -1.28 11.66 -19.72
N ALA A 396 -2.49 12.12 -19.40
CA ALA A 396 -3.61 12.14 -20.35
C ALA A 396 -3.32 13.03 -21.59
N GLU A 397 -2.75 14.21 -21.39
CA GLU A 397 -2.31 15.11 -22.48
C GLU A 397 -1.22 14.46 -23.35
N ALA A 398 -0.24 13.80 -22.72
CA ALA A 398 0.80 13.08 -23.47
C ALA A 398 0.22 11.90 -24.28
N MET A 399 -0.75 11.16 -23.73
CA MET A 399 -1.43 10.09 -24.46
C MET A 399 -2.26 10.63 -25.63
N GLN A 400 -2.96 11.74 -25.45
CA GLN A 400 -3.69 12.42 -26.53
C GLN A 400 -2.75 12.74 -27.70
N GLU A 401 -1.59 13.34 -27.42
CA GLU A 401 -0.58 13.63 -28.44
C GLU A 401 0.01 12.36 -29.07
N MET A 402 0.22 11.29 -28.29
CA MET A 402 0.68 10.00 -28.81
C MET A 402 -0.34 9.37 -29.75
N PHE A 403 -1.63 9.38 -29.41
CA PHE A 403 -2.68 8.84 -30.28
C PHE A 403 -2.82 9.66 -31.57
N LYS A 404 -2.74 10.98 -31.47
CA LYS A 404 -2.72 11.85 -32.65
C LYS A 404 -1.53 11.55 -33.57
N LYS A 405 -0.33 11.50 -33.00
CA LYS A 405 0.92 11.26 -33.76
C LYS A 405 1.01 9.86 -34.34
N ASN A 406 0.68 8.83 -33.56
CA ASN A 406 0.96 7.44 -33.88
C ASN A 406 -0.20 6.75 -34.61
N LEU A 407 -1.45 7.19 -34.37
CA LEU A 407 -2.66 6.62 -34.97
C LEU A 407 -3.39 7.59 -35.89
N GLY A 408 -3.10 8.89 -35.85
CA GLY A 408 -3.89 9.91 -36.52
C GLY A 408 -5.26 10.17 -35.88
N VAL A 409 -5.42 9.80 -34.60
CA VAL A 409 -6.68 9.90 -33.87
C VAL A 409 -6.65 11.05 -32.88
N ASP A 410 -7.56 12.01 -33.05
CA ASP A 410 -7.80 13.04 -32.06
C ASP A 410 -8.81 12.53 -31.03
N ILE A 411 -8.46 12.58 -29.73
CA ILE A 411 -9.35 12.16 -28.64
C ILE A 411 -9.74 13.36 -27.77
N LYS A 412 -10.89 13.28 -27.10
CA LYS A 412 -11.31 14.25 -26.10
C LYS A 412 -10.77 13.88 -24.72
N LEU A 413 -10.43 14.88 -23.93
CA LEU A 413 -10.01 14.72 -22.54
C LEU A 413 -11.11 15.25 -21.61
N GLU A 414 -11.51 14.43 -20.62
CA GLU A 414 -12.48 14.81 -19.59
C GLU A 414 -11.92 14.50 -18.21
N ASN A 415 -11.74 15.53 -17.38
CA ASN A 415 -11.32 15.34 -15.99
C ASN A 415 -12.48 15.55 -15.02
N LYS A 416 -12.46 14.80 -13.92
CA LYS A 416 -13.41 14.92 -12.82
C LYS A 416 -12.69 14.94 -11.47
N GLU A 417 -13.31 15.59 -10.48
CA GLU A 417 -12.87 15.50 -9.09
C GLU A 417 -12.97 14.03 -8.63
N TRP A 418 -12.08 13.62 -7.71
CA TRP A 418 -11.87 12.22 -7.34
C TRP A 418 -13.15 11.46 -7.00
N LYS A 419 -13.99 12.01 -6.12
CA LYS A 419 -15.23 11.34 -5.69
C LYS A 419 -16.19 11.13 -6.87
N SER A 420 -16.43 12.17 -7.65
CA SER A 420 -17.27 12.09 -8.85
C SER A 420 -16.67 11.19 -9.93
N TYR A 421 -15.33 11.17 -10.02
CA TYR A 421 -14.60 10.27 -10.91
C TYR A 421 -14.81 8.81 -10.57
N ILE A 422 -14.68 8.45 -9.29
CA ILE A 422 -14.87 7.07 -8.82
C ILE A 422 -16.31 6.60 -9.07
N ASP A 423 -17.30 7.45 -8.84
CA ASP A 423 -18.69 7.12 -9.16
C ASP A 423 -18.89 6.85 -10.65
N THR A 424 -18.31 7.70 -11.51
CA THR A 424 -18.31 7.52 -12.98
C THR A 424 -17.63 6.22 -13.40
N TYR A 425 -16.48 5.90 -12.81
CA TYR A 425 -15.72 4.68 -13.10
C TYR A 425 -16.48 3.42 -12.67
N LYS A 426 -17.05 3.42 -11.47
CA LYS A 426 -17.86 2.30 -10.94
C LYS A 426 -19.13 2.05 -11.74
N GLN A 427 -19.70 3.08 -12.35
CA GLN A 427 -20.86 2.95 -13.25
C GLN A 427 -20.46 2.52 -14.67
N SER A 428 -19.17 2.29 -14.94
CA SER A 428 -18.62 2.02 -16.28
C SER A 428 -19.01 3.09 -17.32
N ASP A 429 -19.21 4.33 -16.85
CA ASP A 429 -19.54 5.45 -17.74
C ASP A 429 -18.27 6.10 -18.32
N PHE A 430 -17.56 5.33 -19.13
CA PHE A 430 -16.37 5.76 -19.85
C PHE A 430 -16.17 4.90 -21.10
N GLN A 431 -15.38 5.40 -22.06
CA GLN A 431 -14.81 4.63 -23.17
C GLN A 431 -13.39 4.19 -22.82
N LEU A 432 -12.58 5.15 -22.34
CA LEU A 432 -11.22 4.93 -21.86
C LEU A 432 -11.04 5.73 -20.56
N ALA A 433 -10.61 5.09 -19.47
CA ALA A 433 -10.50 5.74 -18.17
C ALA A 433 -9.28 5.29 -17.38
N TYR A 434 -8.61 6.27 -16.72
CA TYR A 434 -7.48 6.03 -15.81
C TYR A 434 -7.92 5.27 -14.56
N MET A 435 -7.08 4.35 -14.08
CA MET A 435 -7.20 3.79 -12.72
C MET A 435 -5.85 3.32 -12.18
N GLY A 436 -5.65 3.54 -10.88
CA GLY A 436 -4.55 2.98 -10.12
C GLY A 436 -5.04 1.82 -9.25
N TRP A 437 -4.51 0.64 -9.44
CA TRP A 437 -4.80 -0.54 -8.64
C TRP A 437 -3.62 -0.89 -7.74
N GLY A 438 -3.74 -0.59 -6.46
CA GLY A 438 -2.78 -0.92 -5.42
C GLY A 438 -3.12 -2.22 -4.69
N GLY A 439 -2.37 -2.51 -3.66
CA GLY A 439 -2.60 -3.63 -2.75
C GLY A 439 -1.33 -3.97 -1.98
N SER A 440 -1.48 -4.39 -0.73
CA SER A 440 -0.39 -4.86 0.13
C SER A 440 -0.07 -6.35 -0.07
N LEU A 441 -0.99 -7.10 -0.71
CA LEU A 441 -0.78 -8.50 -1.02
C LEU A 441 0.01 -8.63 -2.32
N LEU A 442 1.21 -9.24 -2.26
CA LEU A 442 2.07 -9.50 -3.41
C LEU A 442 1.61 -10.77 -4.15
N ASP A 443 0.38 -10.78 -4.62
CA ASP A 443 -0.25 -11.91 -5.27
C ASP A 443 -0.85 -11.48 -6.62
N PRO A 444 -0.51 -12.18 -7.74
CA PRO A 444 -1.04 -11.87 -9.06
C PRO A 444 -2.57 -11.84 -9.13
N ILE A 445 -3.23 -12.68 -8.32
CA ILE A 445 -4.69 -12.76 -8.26
C ILE A 445 -5.33 -11.41 -7.92
N THR A 446 -4.67 -10.57 -7.10
CA THR A 446 -5.17 -9.25 -6.71
C THR A 446 -5.31 -8.27 -7.87
N LYS A 447 -4.66 -8.57 -9.00
CA LYS A 447 -4.78 -7.81 -10.24
C LYS A 447 -5.72 -8.49 -11.23
N LEU A 448 -5.53 -9.78 -11.48
CA LEU A 448 -6.30 -10.50 -12.49
C LEU A 448 -7.79 -10.63 -12.12
N ASP A 449 -8.10 -10.85 -10.85
CA ASP A 449 -9.49 -10.93 -10.36
C ASP A 449 -10.30 -9.64 -10.56
N LEU A 450 -9.65 -8.50 -10.76
CA LEU A 450 -10.32 -7.23 -11.07
C LEU A 450 -11.05 -7.25 -12.42
N TYR A 451 -10.67 -8.16 -13.29
CA TYR A 451 -11.25 -8.33 -14.64
C TYR A 451 -12.04 -9.64 -14.78
N ALA A 452 -12.23 -10.41 -13.70
CA ALA A 452 -12.96 -11.66 -13.75
C ALA A 452 -14.47 -11.40 -13.93
N GLY A 453 -15.02 -11.94 -14.97
CA GLY A 453 -16.43 -12.05 -15.34
C GLY A 453 -17.39 -11.05 -14.72
N ASP A 454 -18.35 -11.54 -13.94
CA ASP A 454 -19.33 -10.73 -13.21
C ASP A 454 -18.78 -10.18 -11.87
N GLY A 455 -17.47 -10.19 -11.68
CA GLY A 455 -16.82 -9.65 -10.47
C GLY A 455 -17.17 -8.18 -10.22
N PRO A 456 -17.26 -7.75 -8.97
CA PRO A 456 -17.72 -6.40 -8.59
C PRO A 456 -16.77 -5.28 -9.05
N ASN A 457 -15.56 -5.63 -9.48
CA ASN A 457 -14.53 -4.68 -9.91
C ASN A 457 -14.29 -4.70 -11.43
N ASN A 458 -15.00 -5.53 -12.19
CA ASN A 458 -14.87 -5.57 -13.66
C ASN A 458 -15.63 -4.42 -14.33
N TYR A 459 -15.13 -3.21 -14.13
CA TYR A 459 -15.73 -2.00 -14.72
C TYR A 459 -15.44 -1.87 -16.23
N ALA A 460 -14.49 -2.63 -16.76
CA ALA A 460 -14.21 -2.74 -18.20
C ALA A 460 -15.31 -3.47 -18.97
N LYS A 461 -16.21 -4.18 -18.28
CA LYS A 461 -17.26 -5.04 -18.88
C LYS A 461 -16.70 -6.12 -19.81
N TRP A 462 -15.45 -6.52 -19.57
CA TRP A 462 -14.79 -7.56 -20.34
C TRP A 462 -15.12 -8.94 -19.77
N HIS A 463 -15.52 -9.86 -20.64
CA HIS A 463 -15.89 -11.22 -20.27
C HIS A 463 -15.16 -12.22 -21.18
N ASN A 464 -14.41 -13.12 -20.57
CA ASN A 464 -13.79 -14.26 -21.24
C ASN A 464 -13.91 -15.49 -20.34
N LYS A 465 -14.65 -16.50 -20.82
CA LYS A 465 -14.97 -17.70 -20.02
C LYS A 465 -13.74 -18.52 -19.62
N GLU A 466 -12.71 -18.57 -20.48
CA GLU A 466 -11.48 -19.31 -20.20
C GLU A 466 -10.65 -18.57 -19.14
N PHE A 467 -10.53 -17.25 -19.26
CA PHE A 467 -9.91 -16.40 -18.23
C PHE A 467 -10.61 -16.59 -16.87
N ASP A 468 -11.93 -16.50 -16.83
CA ASP A 468 -12.73 -16.64 -15.62
C ASP A 468 -12.53 -18.01 -14.95
N ALA A 469 -12.48 -19.08 -15.77
CA ALA A 469 -12.22 -20.44 -15.27
C ALA A 469 -10.82 -20.57 -14.66
N LEU A 470 -9.78 -20.03 -15.33
CA LEU A 470 -8.41 -20.05 -14.85
C LEU A 470 -8.25 -19.25 -13.54
N VAL A 471 -8.83 -18.05 -13.46
CA VAL A 471 -8.82 -17.23 -12.24
C VAL A 471 -9.54 -17.95 -11.11
N LYS A 472 -10.69 -18.55 -11.37
CA LYS A 472 -11.46 -19.32 -10.38
C LYS A 472 -10.68 -20.53 -9.88
N GLU A 473 -10.05 -21.30 -10.76
CA GLU A 473 -9.19 -22.44 -10.37
C GLU A 473 -8.01 -21.97 -9.53
N ALA A 474 -7.34 -20.89 -9.94
CA ALA A 474 -6.18 -20.32 -9.22
C ALA A 474 -6.52 -19.82 -7.81
N LYS A 475 -7.77 -19.41 -7.53
CA LYS A 475 -8.19 -18.98 -6.18
C LYS A 475 -8.08 -20.10 -5.14
N VAL A 476 -8.28 -21.35 -5.56
CA VAL A 476 -8.33 -22.52 -4.67
C VAL A 476 -7.13 -23.47 -4.83
N GLU A 477 -6.30 -23.29 -5.86
CA GLU A 477 -5.11 -24.11 -6.09
C GLU A 477 -4.05 -23.87 -5.01
N GLN A 478 -3.67 -24.91 -4.26
CA GLN A 478 -2.73 -24.85 -3.14
C GLN A 478 -1.25 -25.01 -3.58
N ASN A 479 -1.03 -25.64 -4.74
CA ASN A 479 0.33 -25.70 -5.30
C ASN A 479 0.67 -24.37 -5.94
N GLU A 480 1.60 -23.62 -5.34
CA GLU A 480 1.96 -22.27 -5.78
C GLU A 480 2.47 -22.21 -7.22
N ASP A 481 3.24 -23.22 -7.66
CA ASP A 481 3.79 -23.26 -9.01
C ASP A 481 2.69 -23.49 -10.06
N LYS A 482 1.81 -24.45 -9.80
CA LYS A 482 0.63 -24.70 -10.66
C LYS A 482 -0.30 -23.50 -10.68
N ARG A 483 -0.45 -22.83 -9.54
CA ARG A 483 -1.25 -21.61 -9.42
C ARG A 483 -0.67 -20.47 -10.27
N PHE A 484 0.65 -20.28 -10.26
CA PHE A 484 1.30 -19.30 -11.12
C PHE A 484 1.12 -19.62 -12.61
N ASP A 485 1.21 -20.89 -13.00
CA ASP A 485 0.97 -21.33 -14.38
C ASP A 485 -0.47 -21.04 -14.85
N LEU A 486 -1.47 -21.21 -13.96
CA LEU A 486 -2.86 -20.84 -14.25
C LEU A 486 -3.01 -19.32 -14.44
N LEU A 487 -2.41 -18.53 -13.55
CA LEU A 487 -2.48 -17.07 -13.59
C LEU A 487 -1.69 -16.48 -14.78
N HIS A 488 -0.58 -17.11 -15.21
CA HIS A 488 0.12 -16.74 -16.43
C HIS A 488 -0.75 -16.95 -17.67
N LYS A 489 -1.45 -18.11 -17.77
CA LYS A 489 -2.40 -18.35 -18.87
C LYS A 489 -3.53 -17.34 -18.88
N ALA A 490 -4.04 -16.97 -17.71
CA ALA A 490 -5.07 -15.95 -17.60
C ALA A 490 -4.54 -14.59 -18.10
N GLU A 491 -3.33 -14.19 -17.71
CA GLU A 491 -2.73 -12.93 -18.18
C GLU A 491 -2.43 -12.97 -19.69
N ASP A 492 -2.07 -14.13 -20.26
CA ASP A 492 -1.92 -14.31 -21.71
C ASP A 492 -3.23 -13.95 -22.45
N ILE A 493 -4.35 -14.54 -22.04
CA ILE A 493 -5.68 -14.27 -22.61
C ILE A 493 -6.05 -12.78 -22.47
N MET A 494 -5.79 -12.19 -21.31
CA MET A 494 -6.05 -10.76 -21.08
C MET A 494 -5.32 -9.89 -22.09
N PHE A 495 -4.04 -10.16 -22.36
CA PHE A 495 -3.26 -9.34 -23.28
C PHE A 495 -3.52 -9.65 -24.77
N ASP A 496 -4.04 -10.84 -25.09
CA ASP A 496 -4.54 -11.13 -26.42
C ASP A 496 -5.77 -10.29 -26.77
N GLU A 497 -6.67 -10.08 -25.80
CA GLU A 497 -7.89 -9.29 -25.98
C GLU A 497 -7.78 -7.82 -25.54
N THR A 498 -6.73 -7.47 -24.79
CA THR A 498 -6.35 -6.10 -24.41
C THR A 498 -7.49 -5.27 -23.79
N PRO A 499 -8.07 -5.63 -22.62
CA PRO A 499 -9.11 -4.82 -21.96
C PRO A 499 -8.55 -3.58 -21.25
N LEU A 500 -7.22 -3.42 -21.21
CA LEU A 500 -6.54 -2.29 -20.56
C LEU A 500 -5.25 -1.90 -21.28
N ILE A 501 -4.79 -0.67 -20.99
CA ILE A 501 -3.45 -0.18 -21.35
C ILE A 501 -2.65 -0.06 -20.05
N PRO A 502 -1.64 -0.90 -19.80
CA PRO A 502 -0.72 -0.71 -18.68
C PRO A 502 0.19 0.49 -18.98
N ILE A 503 0.43 1.35 -18.00
CA ILE A 503 1.23 2.58 -18.17
C ILE A 503 2.50 2.52 -17.34
N ILE A 504 2.37 2.42 -16.01
CA ILE A 504 3.50 2.39 -15.09
C ILE A 504 3.24 1.48 -13.90
N PHE A 505 4.34 1.00 -13.33
CA PHE A 505 4.38 0.51 -11.96
C PHE A 505 5.03 1.59 -11.09
N PRO A 506 4.31 2.22 -10.15
CA PRO A 506 4.86 3.27 -9.31
C PRO A 506 5.97 2.73 -8.41
N SER A 507 6.90 3.61 -8.03
CA SER A 507 7.97 3.31 -7.08
C SER A 507 7.96 4.31 -5.93
N PHE A 508 8.47 3.87 -4.79
CA PHE A 508 8.71 4.72 -3.63
C PHE A 508 10.20 5.07 -3.55
N SER A 509 10.49 6.32 -3.25
CA SER A 509 11.85 6.84 -3.17
C SER A 509 12.18 7.28 -1.76
N TYR A 510 13.33 6.85 -1.26
CA TYR A 510 13.84 7.11 0.08
C TYR A 510 15.26 7.67 0.00
N LEU A 511 15.65 8.43 1.03
CA LEU A 511 17.06 8.70 1.31
C LEU A 511 17.39 8.13 2.70
N GLN A 512 18.41 7.28 2.76
CA GLN A 512 18.85 6.61 3.97
C GLN A 512 20.29 7.02 4.24
N LYS A 513 20.58 7.66 5.38
CA LYS A 513 21.96 8.01 5.77
C LYS A 513 22.87 6.80 5.75
N SER A 514 24.10 6.98 5.33
CA SER A 514 25.11 5.91 5.28
C SER A 514 25.43 5.30 6.66
N SER A 515 25.15 6.02 7.75
CA SER A 515 25.25 5.53 9.13
C SER A 515 24.11 4.58 9.52
N VAL A 516 22.99 4.59 8.79
CA VAL A 516 21.82 3.73 9.04
C VAL A 516 21.94 2.44 8.25
N SER A 517 21.69 1.30 8.87
CA SER A 517 21.67 -0.02 8.24
C SER A 517 20.52 -0.85 8.80
N GLY A 518 20.15 -1.94 8.13
CA GLY A 518 19.10 -2.86 8.59
C GLY A 518 17.67 -2.39 8.35
N VAL A 519 17.45 -1.29 7.60
CA VAL A 519 16.14 -0.95 7.05
C VAL A 519 15.78 -2.01 6.01
N GLN A 520 14.65 -2.67 6.18
CA GLN A 520 14.14 -3.63 5.19
C GLN A 520 13.08 -2.93 4.33
N PHE A 521 13.40 -2.73 3.05
CA PHE A 521 12.48 -2.17 2.09
C PHE A 521 11.69 -3.30 1.44
N ILE A 522 10.40 -3.39 1.74
CA ILE A 522 9.50 -4.44 1.26
C ILE A 522 8.68 -3.88 0.11
N ILE A 523 8.59 -4.61 -1.00
CA ILE A 523 7.78 -4.24 -2.16
C ILE A 523 6.32 -4.04 -1.72
N GLY A 524 5.71 -2.94 -2.13
CA GLY A 524 4.31 -2.65 -1.84
C GLY A 524 3.98 -2.30 -0.38
N SER A 525 4.99 -2.20 0.50
CA SER A 525 4.81 -1.92 1.92
C SER A 525 5.70 -0.76 2.40
N SER A 526 5.42 -0.26 3.60
CA SER A 526 6.30 0.66 4.31
C SER A 526 7.56 -0.08 4.79
N PRO A 527 8.70 0.64 4.97
CA PRO A 527 9.93 0.02 5.44
C PRO A 527 9.77 -0.60 6.82
N GLU A 528 10.27 -1.80 7.00
CA GLU A 528 10.37 -2.44 8.31
C GLU A 528 11.63 -1.94 9.04
N LEU A 529 11.46 -1.45 10.27
CA LEU A 529 12.52 -0.77 11.03
C LEU A 529 13.06 -1.57 12.22
N ARG A 530 12.53 -2.74 12.52
CA ARG A 530 12.88 -3.53 13.72
C ARG A 530 14.36 -3.86 13.82
N TYR A 531 15.05 -4.03 12.69
CA TYR A 531 16.47 -4.42 12.67
C TYR A 531 17.41 -3.26 12.35
N VAL A 532 16.91 -2.04 12.39
CA VAL A 532 17.73 -0.85 12.16
C VAL A 532 18.85 -0.75 13.18
N LYS A 533 20.05 -0.43 12.67
CA LYS A 533 21.26 -0.15 13.45
C LYS A 533 21.84 1.17 12.95
N ILE A 534 22.32 1.98 13.88
CA ILE A 534 22.96 3.25 13.58
C ILE A 534 24.45 3.10 13.96
N LYS A 535 25.33 3.24 12.97
CA LYS A 535 26.78 3.23 13.20
C LYS A 535 27.18 4.56 13.86
N LYS A 536 28.01 4.46 14.89
CA LYS A 536 28.64 5.63 15.55
C LYS A 536 29.67 6.27 14.64
#